data_a8bc26b4ad53501154d9e9f676f0bc3d
#
_entry.id   a8bc26b4ad53501154d9e9f676f0bc3d
#
_cell.length_a   1.000
_cell.length_b   1.000
_cell.length_c   1.000
_cell.angle_alpha   90.00
_cell.angle_beta   90.00
_cell.angle_gamma   90.00
#
_symmetry.space_group_name_H-M   'P 1'
#
loop_
_entity.id
_entity.type
_entity.pdbx_description
1 polymer ?
#
loop_
_entity_poly.entity_id
_entity_poly.type
_entity_poly.pdbx_seq_one_letter_code
_entity_poly.pdbx_strand_id
1 'polypeptide(L)'
;VYTVDDTTVTVYLGNNGLRTEATPTGTLTVKVTEDITNADPDQEFTYTLGLYNASSSDVGTVDPLEGDYSITIDSNSGNSIRNGGTFKLKAGQTATISGLPVGTAYQITEASPAGYTPSYTNGDSEFADQSHGLIRYVQGQTVPQASLTITYAYDPAASSYTLSYHANAERWGQAANIPGDATVTGGEITLSSMIPTITLNEAGKKAVFIGWTETAVDKIYGVEDTLDPSMVYSAGSQYTISQNTTLHAVWGYDTDNDGTADVNETKRTVTYNAN
;
A
#
# COMPACT_ATOMS: atom_id res chain seq x y z
N VAL A 1 -43.39 -22.60 17.73
CA VAL A 1 -42.71 -21.37 17.27
C VAL A 1 -41.93 -20.82 18.47
N TYR A 2 -40.62 -20.73 18.32
CA TYR A 2 -39.78 -20.15 19.33
C TYR A 2 -39.18 -18.89 18.69
N THR A 3 -39.37 -17.75 19.32
CA THR A 3 -38.79 -16.46 18.86
C THR A 3 -37.65 -16.15 19.79
N VAL A 4 -36.44 -16.02 19.25
CA VAL A 4 -35.26 -15.52 19.94
C VAL A 4 -34.77 -14.30 19.15
N ASP A 5 -34.83 -13.13 19.76
CA ASP A 5 -34.30 -11.87 19.23
C ASP A 5 -34.63 -11.60 17.75
N ASP A 6 -35.90 -11.39 17.42
CA ASP A 6 -36.42 -11.11 16.08
C ASP A 6 -36.16 -12.20 15.01
N THR A 7 -35.56 -13.30 15.39
CA THR A 7 -35.37 -14.46 14.50
C THR A 7 -36.41 -15.51 14.82
N THR A 8 -37.33 -15.79 13.89
CA THR A 8 -38.31 -16.85 14.06
C THR A 8 -37.68 -18.16 13.60
N VAL A 9 -37.34 -19.04 14.52
CA VAL A 9 -36.99 -20.43 14.22
C VAL A 9 -38.28 -21.22 14.21
N THR A 10 -38.78 -21.63 13.04
CA THR A 10 -39.96 -22.48 12.93
C THR A 10 -39.53 -23.93 13.07
N VAL A 11 -39.87 -24.54 14.20
CA VAL A 11 -39.66 -25.97 14.44
C VAL A 11 -40.91 -26.71 14.07
N TYR A 12 -40.88 -27.51 13.01
CA TYR A 12 -41.98 -28.42 12.68
C TYR A 12 -41.80 -29.75 13.37
N LEU A 13 -42.72 -30.08 14.27
CA LEU A 13 -42.83 -31.40 14.86
C LEU A 13 -43.76 -32.22 13.95
N GLY A 14 -43.20 -33.00 13.06
CA GLY A 14 -43.94 -33.99 12.25
C GLY A 14 -44.01 -35.32 12.99
N ASN A 15 -44.89 -36.22 12.49
CA ASN A 15 -45.09 -37.57 13.07
C ASN A 15 -43.84 -38.47 13.09
N ASN A 16 -42.72 -38.02 12.51
CA ASN A 16 -41.46 -38.76 12.37
C ASN A 16 -40.25 -38.06 12.99
N GLY A 17 -40.40 -37.14 13.95
CA GLY A 17 -39.29 -36.48 14.66
C GLY A 17 -38.96 -35.07 14.21
N LEU A 18 -37.97 -34.47 14.87
CA LEU A 18 -37.47 -33.15 14.57
C LEU A 18 -36.82 -33.12 13.16
N ARG A 19 -37.31 -32.28 12.26
CA ARG A 19 -36.56 -31.89 11.05
C ARG A 19 -35.82 -30.60 11.36
N THR A 20 -34.49 -30.64 11.29
CA THR A 20 -33.70 -29.44 11.20
C THR A 20 -33.71 -28.96 9.76
N GLU A 21 -34.31 -27.80 9.49
CA GLU A 21 -34.12 -27.14 8.21
C GLU A 21 -32.68 -26.63 8.13
N ALA A 22 -32.13 -26.57 6.90
CA ALA A 22 -30.81 -25.99 6.70
C ALA A 22 -30.79 -24.55 7.25
N THR A 23 -29.72 -24.18 7.92
CA THR A 23 -29.53 -22.80 8.42
C THR A 23 -29.70 -21.84 7.24
N PRO A 24 -30.60 -20.87 7.32
CA PRO A 24 -30.74 -19.89 6.25
C PRO A 24 -29.42 -19.20 5.97
N THR A 25 -29.15 -18.92 4.73
CA THR A 25 -27.93 -18.20 4.33
C THR A 25 -28.26 -16.82 3.76
N GLY A 26 -27.35 -15.90 3.94
CA GLY A 26 -27.49 -14.51 3.50
C GLY A 26 -26.29 -14.00 2.75
N THR A 27 -26.25 -12.70 2.57
CA THR A 27 -25.20 -11.99 1.83
C THR A 27 -24.61 -10.86 2.65
N LEU A 28 -23.29 -10.62 2.45
CA LEU A 28 -22.58 -9.42 2.86
C LEU A 28 -22.24 -8.62 1.60
N THR A 29 -22.65 -7.36 1.55
CA THR A 29 -22.29 -6.43 0.48
C THR A 29 -21.32 -5.39 1.04
N VAL A 30 -20.15 -5.26 0.44
CA VAL A 30 -19.13 -4.25 0.78
C VAL A 30 -18.96 -3.32 -0.42
N LYS A 31 -19.28 -2.05 -0.26
CA LYS A 31 -19.17 -1.02 -1.29
C LYS A 31 -18.12 0.00 -0.91
N VAL A 32 -17.31 0.41 -1.89
CA VAL A 32 -16.35 1.51 -1.74
C VAL A 32 -16.87 2.76 -2.43
N THR A 33 -16.80 3.88 -1.74
CA THR A 33 -17.09 5.21 -2.30
C THR A 33 -15.96 6.17 -1.99
N GLU A 34 -15.74 7.14 -2.86
CA GLU A 34 -14.84 8.27 -2.61
C GLU A 34 -15.65 9.56 -2.55
N ASP A 35 -15.24 10.43 -1.64
CA ASP A 35 -15.87 11.75 -1.43
C ASP A 35 -15.01 12.88 -1.99
N ILE A 36 -14.15 12.64 -3.02
CA ILE A 36 -13.17 13.65 -3.40
C ILE A 36 -12.87 13.81 -4.90
N THR A 37 -12.72 15.09 -5.18
CA THR A 37 -12.07 15.68 -6.34
C THR A 37 -10.54 15.52 -6.18
N ASN A 38 -9.84 14.88 -7.11
CA ASN A 38 -8.38 14.70 -7.21
C ASN A 38 -7.76 13.45 -6.58
N ALA A 39 -8.52 12.48 -6.10
CA ALA A 39 -7.98 11.15 -5.82
C ALA A 39 -7.67 10.39 -7.13
N ASP A 40 -6.78 9.42 -7.05
CA ASP A 40 -6.52 8.51 -8.15
C ASP A 40 -7.74 7.61 -8.40
N PRO A 41 -8.44 7.73 -9.54
CA PRO A 41 -9.64 6.92 -9.82
C PRO A 41 -9.31 5.42 -9.95
N ASP A 42 -8.04 5.09 -10.15
CA ASP A 42 -7.55 3.71 -10.25
C ASP A 42 -6.99 3.16 -8.93
N GLN A 43 -7.04 3.93 -7.84
CA GLN A 43 -6.60 3.46 -6.54
C GLN A 43 -7.33 2.19 -6.12
N GLU A 44 -6.60 1.13 -5.85
CA GLU A 44 -7.11 -0.12 -5.27
C GLU A 44 -6.93 -0.12 -3.75
N PHE A 45 -8.00 -0.50 -3.05
CA PHE A 45 -8.02 -0.72 -1.61
C PHE A 45 -8.08 -2.21 -1.32
N THR A 46 -7.21 -2.70 -0.44
CA THR A 46 -7.14 -4.13 -0.08
C THR A 46 -7.83 -4.37 1.25
N TYR A 47 -8.73 -5.32 1.27
CA TYR A 47 -9.54 -5.71 2.42
C TYR A 47 -9.25 -7.13 2.84
N THR A 48 -9.28 -7.38 4.15
CA THR A 48 -9.27 -8.74 4.73
C THR A 48 -10.64 -9.00 5.34
N LEU A 49 -11.22 -10.14 5.00
CA LEU A 49 -12.51 -10.59 5.50
C LEU A 49 -12.31 -11.46 6.75
N GLY A 50 -12.83 -11.03 7.89
CA GLY A 50 -13.02 -11.87 9.07
C GLY A 50 -14.44 -12.42 9.09
N LEU A 51 -14.59 -13.72 9.32
CA LEU A 51 -15.88 -14.40 9.48
C LEU A 51 -15.84 -15.27 10.75
N TYR A 52 -16.87 -15.16 11.58
CA TYR A 52 -16.91 -15.83 12.89
C TYR A 52 -18.29 -16.39 13.18
N ASN A 53 -18.34 -17.51 13.90
CA ASN A 53 -19.59 -18.03 14.45
C ASN A 53 -20.04 -17.10 15.60
N ALA A 54 -21.11 -16.36 15.41
CA ALA A 54 -21.61 -15.48 16.46
C ALA A 54 -22.37 -16.30 17.50
N SER A 55 -21.70 -16.64 18.59
CA SER A 55 -22.36 -17.09 19.83
C SER A 55 -22.50 -15.96 20.85
N SER A 56 -21.93 -14.78 20.59
CA SER A 56 -22.02 -13.57 21.44
C SER A 56 -21.75 -12.31 20.63
N SER A 57 -22.16 -11.16 21.17
CA SER A 57 -21.96 -9.82 20.57
C SER A 57 -20.50 -9.36 20.45
N ASP A 58 -19.54 -10.16 20.86
CA ASP A 58 -18.12 -9.83 20.79
C ASP A 58 -17.52 -10.38 19.49
N VAL A 59 -17.42 -9.51 18.50
CA VAL A 59 -16.66 -9.76 17.27
C VAL A 59 -15.17 -9.74 17.59
N GLY A 60 -14.49 -10.87 17.40
CA GLY A 60 -13.02 -10.92 17.48
C GLY A 60 -12.36 -11.87 18.47
N THR A 61 -13.13 -12.62 19.27
CA THR A 61 -12.54 -13.56 20.22
C THR A 61 -12.97 -15.01 20.05
N VAL A 62 -13.77 -15.35 19.04
CA VAL A 62 -14.48 -16.62 19.01
C VAL A 62 -14.45 -17.25 17.64
N ASP A 63 -14.26 -18.52 17.63
CA ASP A 63 -14.48 -19.57 16.65
C ASP A 63 -14.61 -19.09 15.19
N PRO A 64 -13.50 -19.10 14.42
CA PRO A 64 -13.53 -18.74 13.01
C PRO A 64 -14.56 -19.57 12.26
N LEU A 65 -15.32 -18.92 11.39
CA LEU A 65 -16.25 -19.63 10.51
C LEU A 65 -15.44 -20.34 9.40
N GLU A 66 -15.57 -21.66 9.37
CA GLU A 66 -14.93 -22.50 8.35
C GLU A 66 -15.75 -22.55 7.06
N GLY A 67 -15.06 -22.78 5.94
CA GLY A 67 -15.69 -22.96 4.63
C GLY A 67 -15.29 -21.89 3.61
N ASP A 68 -15.64 -22.18 2.36
CA ASP A 68 -15.44 -21.29 1.22
C ASP A 68 -16.80 -20.71 0.79
N TYR A 69 -16.84 -19.41 0.60
CA TYR A 69 -18.01 -18.63 0.25
C TYR A 69 -17.82 -17.97 -1.13
N SER A 70 -18.89 -17.81 -1.87
CA SER A 70 -18.81 -17.14 -3.18
C SER A 70 -18.60 -15.64 -2.99
N ILE A 71 -17.64 -15.07 -3.72
CA ILE A 71 -17.43 -13.62 -3.82
C ILE A 71 -17.56 -13.17 -5.27
N THR A 72 -18.31 -12.09 -5.49
CA THR A 72 -18.43 -11.42 -6.80
C THR A 72 -18.06 -9.94 -6.63
N ILE A 73 -17.38 -9.35 -7.62
CA ILE A 73 -17.11 -7.91 -7.69
C ILE A 73 -17.81 -7.36 -8.93
N ASP A 74 -18.71 -6.39 -8.73
CA ASP A 74 -19.53 -5.77 -9.78
C ASP A 74 -20.21 -6.80 -10.70
N SER A 75 -20.76 -7.87 -10.11
CA SER A 75 -21.41 -8.98 -10.84
C SER A 75 -20.46 -9.85 -11.68
N ASN A 76 -19.15 -9.62 -11.65
CA ASN A 76 -18.18 -10.55 -12.23
C ASN A 76 -18.05 -11.77 -11.31
N SER A 77 -18.49 -12.92 -11.80
CA SER A 77 -18.57 -14.16 -11.04
C SER A 77 -17.24 -14.91 -11.02
N GLY A 78 -17.00 -15.63 -9.95
CA GLY A 78 -16.22 -16.83 -10.01
C GLY A 78 -15.08 -17.04 -9.04
N ASN A 79 -14.96 -16.27 -7.97
CA ASN A 79 -13.98 -16.53 -6.92
C ASN A 79 -14.65 -17.03 -5.64
N SER A 80 -13.94 -17.83 -4.86
CA SER A 80 -14.31 -18.15 -3.50
C SER A 80 -13.44 -17.37 -2.51
N ILE A 81 -14.00 -17.05 -1.36
CA ILE A 81 -13.32 -16.42 -0.25
C ILE A 81 -13.65 -17.15 1.06
N ARG A 82 -12.69 -17.19 1.96
CA ARG A 82 -12.84 -17.77 3.30
C ARG A 82 -12.45 -16.78 4.37
N ASN A 83 -12.63 -17.12 5.62
CA ASN A 83 -12.12 -16.36 6.74
C ASN A 83 -10.61 -16.06 6.60
N GLY A 84 -10.19 -14.82 6.80
CA GLY A 84 -8.84 -14.34 6.57
C GLY A 84 -8.48 -14.09 5.10
N GLY A 85 -9.40 -14.36 4.17
CA GLY A 85 -9.19 -14.09 2.74
C GLY A 85 -9.17 -12.60 2.42
N THR A 86 -8.48 -12.24 1.34
CA THR A 86 -8.35 -10.85 0.89
C THR A 86 -9.02 -10.62 -0.45
N PHE A 87 -9.53 -9.41 -0.66
CA PHE A 87 -10.08 -8.93 -1.92
C PHE A 87 -9.76 -7.46 -2.12
N LYS A 88 -9.88 -6.98 -3.35
CA LYS A 88 -9.58 -5.58 -3.70
C LYS A 88 -10.78 -4.93 -4.34
N LEU A 89 -10.99 -3.65 -4.03
CA LEU A 89 -12.00 -2.80 -4.65
C LEU A 89 -11.40 -1.44 -5.00
N LYS A 90 -11.86 -0.87 -6.10
CA LYS A 90 -11.70 0.55 -6.44
C LYS A 90 -12.95 1.32 -5.99
N ALA A 91 -12.87 2.64 -5.99
CA ALA A 91 -14.03 3.48 -5.79
C ALA A 91 -15.16 3.15 -6.79
N GLY A 92 -16.38 3.13 -6.30
CA GLY A 92 -17.56 2.74 -7.06
C GLY A 92 -17.81 1.24 -7.13
N GLN A 93 -16.85 0.38 -6.84
CA GLN A 93 -17.00 -1.06 -6.89
C GLN A 93 -17.70 -1.63 -5.65
N THR A 94 -18.30 -2.80 -5.85
CA THR A 94 -19.02 -3.53 -4.80
C THR A 94 -18.63 -5.00 -4.82
N ALA A 95 -18.20 -5.53 -3.66
CA ALA A 95 -18.06 -6.94 -3.43
C ALA A 95 -19.33 -7.50 -2.79
N THR A 96 -19.82 -8.64 -3.28
CA THR A 96 -20.93 -9.38 -2.69
C THR A 96 -20.45 -10.77 -2.30
N ILE A 97 -20.52 -11.10 -1.02
CA ILE A 97 -20.17 -12.41 -0.46
C ILE A 97 -21.45 -13.13 -0.11
N SER A 98 -21.65 -14.32 -0.66
CA SER A 98 -22.91 -15.06 -0.59
C SER A 98 -22.75 -16.42 0.05
N GLY A 99 -23.86 -16.95 0.61
CA GLY A 99 -23.90 -18.26 1.25
C GLY A 99 -23.56 -18.23 2.73
N LEU A 100 -23.41 -17.05 3.34
CA LEU A 100 -23.08 -16.89 4.75
C LEU A 100 -24.23 -17.33 5.65
N PRO A 101 -24.04 -18.24 6.62
CA PRO A 101 -25.07 -18.62 7.59
C PRO A 101 -25.63 -17.41 8.34
N VAL A 102 -26.92 -17.43 8.64
CA VAL A 102 -27.52 -16.44 9.57
C VAL A 102 -26.84 -16.51 10.92
N GLY A 103 -26.53 -15.36 11.49
CA GLY A 103 -25.77 -15.25 12.75
C GLY A 103 -24.25 -15.19 12.55
N THR A 104 -23.75 -15.28 11.33
CA THR A 104 -22.31 -15.04 11.06
C THR A 104 -21.95 -13.60 11.42
N ALA A 105 -20.95 -13.42 12.28
CA ALA A 105 -20.30 -12.13 12.49
C ALA A 105 -19.25 -11.92 11.42
N TYR A 106 -19.20 -10.71 10.84
CA TYR A 106 -18.17 -10.32 9.90
C TYR A 106 -17.37 -9.14 10.41
N GLN A 107 -16.12 -9.06 9.96
CA GLN A 107 -15.25 -7.91 10.14
C GLN A 107 -14.49 -7.62 8.84
N ILE A 108 -14.48 -6.37 8.41
CA ILE A 108 -13.65 -5.92 7.30
C ILE A 108 -12.48 -5.13 7.88
N THR A 109 -11.28 -5.61 7.63
CA THR A 109 -10.04 -4.93 8.01
C THR A 109 -9.35 -4.46 6.75
N GLU A 110 -8.79 -3.27 6.79
CA GLU A 110 -8.10 -2.69 5.66
C GLU A 110 -6.74 -2.10 6.05
N ALA A 111 -5.86 -1.98 5.05
CA ALA A 111 -4.66 -1.15 5.11
C ALA A 111 -4.91 0.04 4.18
N SER A 112 -5.21 1.20 4.76
CA SER A 112 -5.44 2.41 3.97
C SER A 112 -4.15 2.88 3.30
N PRO A 113 -4.15 3.17 1.99
CA PRO A 113 -3.04 3.84 1.33
C PRO A 113 -2.77 5.22 1.95
N ALA A 114 -1.54 5.70 1.81
CA ALA A 114 -1.16 7.03 2.33
C ALA A 114 -2.08 8.12 1.78
N GLY A 115 -2.52 9.00 2.64
CA GLY A 115 -3.44 10.10 2.32
C GLY A 115 -4.93 9.71 2.34
N TYR A 116 -5.28 8.43 2.42
CA TYR A 116 -6.68 8.00 2.48
C TYR A 116 -7.10 7.68 3.91
N THR A 117 -8.23 8.24 4.32
CA THR A 117 -8.84 8.00 5.65
C THR A 117 -10.23 7.40 5.45
N PRO A 118 -10.50 6.17 5.94
CA PRO A 118 -11.80 5.54 5.81
C PRO A 118 -12.81 6.05 6.83
N SER A 119 -14.07 6.01 6.43
CA SER A 119 -15.22 6.07 7.32
C SER A 119 -16.21 4.97 6.91
N TYR A 120 -17.01 4.50 7.85
CA TYR A 120 -17.89 3.37 7.64
C TYR A 120 -19.34 3.77 7.80
N THR A 121 -20.20 3.22 6.94
CA THR A 121 -21.65 3.28 7.09
C THR A 121 -22.19 1.87 6.97
N ASN A 122 -22.67 1.32 8.09
CA ASN A 122 -23.25 0.01 8.14
C ASN A 122 -24.78 0.13 7.94
N GLY A 123 -25.35 -0.75 7.13
CA GLY A 123 -26.79 -0.81 6.91
C GLY A 123 -27.59 -1.29 8.12
N ASP A 124 -26.91 -1.81 9.12
CA ASP A 124 -27.46 -2.17 10.43
C ASP A 124 -27.17 -1.07 11.43
N SER A 125 -28.20 -0.43 11.96
CA SER A 125 -28.08 0.71 12.87
C SER A 125 -27.41 0.39 14.20
N GLU A 126 -27.34 -0.88 14.59
CA GLU A 126 -26.60 -1.33 15.78
C GLU A 126 -25.10 -1.19 15.59
N PHE A 127 -24.62 -1.25 14.33
CA PHE A 127 -23.23 -1.17 13.95
C PHE A 127 -22.94 0.06 13.06
N ALA A 128 -23.73 1.12 13.14
CA ALA A 128 -23.82 2.22 12.16
C ALA A 128 -22.45 2.70 11.60
N ASP A 129 -21.47 2.95 12.47
CA ASP A 129 -20.15 3.49 12.10
C ASP A 129 -19.02 2.44 12.24
N GLN A 130 -19.38 1.14 12.17
CA GLN A 130 -18.43 0.06 12.38
C GLN A 130 -18.12 -0.70 11.10
N SER A 131 -16.88 -1.21 11.00
CA SER A 131 -16.43 -2.09 9.91
C SER A 131 -16.82 -3.55 10.11
N HIS A 132 -17.63 -3.84 11.12
CA HIS A 132 -18.11 -5.18 11.48
C HIS A 132 -19.63 -5.20 11.69
N GLY A 133 -20.22 -6.38 11.75
CA GLY A 133 -21.64 -6.56 11.96
C GLY A 133 -22.05 -8.03 11.91
N LEU A 134 -23.35 -8.25 11.73
CA LEU A 134 -23.97 -9.59 11.70
C LEU A 134 -24.73 -9.82 10.42
N ILE A 135 -24.72 -11.05 9.92
CA ILE A 135 -25.63 -11.53 8.87
C ILE A 135 -26.97 -11.89 9.51
N ARG A 136 -27.95 -11.00 9.39
CA ARG A 136 -29.25 -11.20 10.03
C ARG A 136 -30.41 -10.67 9.16
N TYR A 137 -31.63 -11.00 9.56
CA TYR A 137 -32.81 -10.39 8.96
C TYR A 137 -32.93 -8.95 9.45
N VAL A 138 -32.89 -8.01 8.53
CA VAL A 138 -33.18 -6.60 8.79
C VAL A 138 -34.69 -6.38 8.57
N GLN A 139 -35.31 -5.49 9.35
CA GLN A 139 -36.74 -5.20 9.26
C GLN A 139 -37.16 -4.86 7.82
N GLY A 140 -38.16 -5.56 7.31
CA GLY A 140 -38.68 -5.40 5.95
C GLY A 140 -37.96 -6.22 4.88
N GLN A 141 -36.92 -7.00 5.23
CA GLN A 141 -36.22 -7.89 4.33
C GLN A 141 -36.68 -9.34 4.48
N THR A 142 -36.70 -10.07 3.38
CA THR A 142 -37.13 -11.50 3.34
C THR A 142 -35.95 -12.46 3.33
N VAL A 143 -34.71 -11.94 3.15
CA VAL A 143 -33.45 -12.68 3.14
C VAL A 143 -32.47 -12.04 4.12
N PRO A 144 -31.68 -12.84 4.84
CA PRO A 144 -30.65 -12.28 5.72
C PRO A 144 -29.61 -11.53 4.89
N GLN A 145 -29.21 -10.37 5.36
CA GLN A 145 -28.20 -9.59 4.67
C GLN A 145 -27.47 -8.63 5.61
N ALA A 146 -26.28 -8.21 5.18
CA ALA A 146 -25.55 -7.09 5.74
C ALA A 146 -24.99 -6.22 4.61
N SER A 147 -24.89 -4.95 4.85
CA SER A 147 -24.26 -4.00 3.91
C SER A 147 -23.32 -3.07 4.64
N LEU A 148 -22.13 -2.90 4.09
CA LEU A 148 -21.11 -1.99 4.57
C LEU A 148 -20.69 -1.07 3.42
N THR A 149 -20.79 0.23 3.62
CA THR A 149 -20.20 1.23 2.72
C THR A 149 -18.97 1.82 3.40
N ILE A 150 -17.85 1.82 2.69
CA ILE A 150 -16.59 2.41 3.12
C ILE A 150 -16.36 3.65 2.25
N THR A 151 -16.31 4.80 2.88
CA THR A 151 -16.09 6.07 2.20
C THR A 151 -14.70 6.59 2.57
N TYR A 152 -13.87 6.87 1.55
CA TYR A 152 -12.54 7.42 1.76
C TYR A 152 -12.53 8.93 1.57
N ALA A 153 -11.99 9.62 2.56
CA ALA A 153 -11.51 10.99 2.40
C ALA A 153 -10.03 10.96 2.03
N TYR A 154 -9.63 11.74 1.04
CA TYR A 154 -8.23 11.85 0.61
C TYR A 154 -7.64 13.20 0.98
N ASP A 155 -6.53 13.19 1.66
CA ASP A 155 -5.72 14.38 1.94
C ASP A 155 -4.33 14.21 1.29
N PRO A 156 -4.07 14.90 0.17
CA PRO A 156 -2.76 14.81 -0.49
C PRO A 156 -1.61 15.29 0.43
N ALA A 157 -1.87 16.17 1.40
CA ALA A 157 -0.86 16.60 2.35
C ALA A 157 -0.45 15.48 3.32
N ALA A 158 -1.35 14.55 3.63
CA ALA A 158 -1.03 13.39 4.47
C ALA A 158 -0.12 12.36 3.79
N SER A 159 0.03 12.42 2.46
CA SER A 159 0.98 11.59 1.69
C SER A 159 2.24 12.35 1.29
N SER A 160 2.56 13.47 1.94
CA SER A 160 3.77 14.24 1.66
C SER A 160 4.97 13.72 2.45
N TYR A 161 6.12 13.74 1.80
CA TYR A 161 7.39 13.29 2.36
C TYR A 161 8.46 14.36 2.24
N THR A 162 9.43 14.34 3.13
CA THR A 162 10.63 15.18 3.03
C THR A 162 11.68 14.45 2.21
N LEU A 163 12.10 15.08 1.11
CA LEU A 163 13.27 14.69 0.34
C LEU A 163 14.43 15.61 0.72
N SER A 164 15.48 15.02 1.30
CA SER A 164 16.71 15.72 1.69
C SER A 164 17.87 15.29 0.82
N TYR A 165 18.85 16.19 0.64
CA TYR A 165 20.07 15.92 -0.11
C TYR A 165 21.29 16.15 0.80
N HIS A 166 22.14 15.12 0.89
CA HIS A 166 23.35 15.15 1.71
C HIS A 166 24.59 15.17 0.81
N ALA A 167 25.50 16.09 1.10
CA ALA A 167 26.72 16.26 0.31
C ALA A 167 27.63 15.04 0.30
N ASN A 168 27.63 14.28 1.39
CA ASN A 168 28.49 13.11 1.57
C ASN A 168 29.96 13.41 1.24
N ALA A 169 30.47 14.57 1.70
CA ALA A 169 31.78 15.11 1.32
C ALA A 169 32.68 15.45 2.50
N GLU A 170 32.19 15.44 3.74
CA GLU A 170 32.80 15.98 4.93
C GLU A 170 34.18 15.40 5.21
N ARG A 171 34.41 14.16 4.79
CA ARG A 171 35.65 13.44 4.95
C ARG A 171 36.73 13.87 3.95
N TRP A 172 36.31 14.33 2.75
CA TRP A 172 37.23 14.54 1.62
C TRP A 172 37.40 15.99 1.24
N GLY A 173 36.44 16.84 1.59
CA GLY A 173 36.48 18.22 1.16
C GLY A 173 35.23 19.02 1.51
N GLN A 174 35.06 20.11 0.79
CA GLN A 174 33.89 20.98 0.94
C GLN A 174 33.04 20.92 -0.32
N ALA A 175 31.77 20.57 -0.14
CA ALA A 175 30.79 20.59 -1.24
C ALA A 175 30.05 21.92 -1.29
N ALA A 176 29.59 22.25 -2.49
CA ALA A 176 28.71 23.38 -2.76
C ALA A 176 27.61 22.95 -3.75
N ASN A 177 26.60 23.81 -3.91
CA ASN A 177 25.44 23.56 -4.78
C ASN A 177 24.66 22.27 -4.40
N ILE A 178 24.52 22.00 -3.11
CA ILE A 178 23.66 20.92 -2.63
C ILE A 178 22.20 21.42 -2.67
N PRO A 179 21.25 20.66 -3.27
CA PRO A 179 19.86 21.04 -3.20
C PRO A 179 19.35 21.10 -1.75
N GLY A 180 18.50 22.05 -1.46
CA GLY A 180 17.81 22.12 -0.17
C GLY A 180 16.73 21.04 -0.02
N ASP A 181 16.30 20.82 1.22
CA ASP A 181 15.19 19.94 1.53
C ASP A 181 13.91 20.41 0.81
N ALA A 182 13.14 19.46 0.35
CA ALA A 182 11.86 19.70 -0.31
C ALA A 182 10.75 18.83 0.30
N THR A 183 9.56 19.39 0.48
CA THR A 183 8.35 18.60 0.75
C THR A 183 7.76 18.20 -0.59
N VAL A 184 7.58 16.90 -0.82
CA VAL A 184 7.10 16.33 -2.08
C VAL A 184 5.93 15.38 -1.81
N THR A 185 5.02 15.27 -2.75
CA THR A 185 3.95 14.27 -2.69
C THR A 185 4.53 12.89 -2.99
N GLY A 186 4.02 11.85 -2.32
CA GLY A 186 4.41 10.46 -2.58
C GLY A 186 4.14 10.04 -4.03
N GLY A 187 4.92 9.09 -4.52
CA GLY A 187 4.87 8.61 -5.90
C GLY A 187 6.08 9.02 -6.71
N GLU A 188 5.93 9.11 -8.04
CA GLU A 188 7.02 9.48 -8.95
C GLU A 188 7.24 10.99 -8.92
N ILE A 189 8.46 11.41 -8.64
CA ILE A 189 8.92 12.80 -8.58
C ILE A 189 10.14 13.01 -9.46
N THR A 190 10.42 14.24 -9.82
CA THR A 190 11.66 14.62 -10.49
C THR A 190 12.66 15.14 -9.48
N LEU A 191 13.84 14.54 -9.41
CA LEU A 191 14.93 15.00 -8.55
C LEU A 191 15.43 16.39 -8.99
N SER A 192 16.10 17.10 -8.07
CA SER A 192 16.74 18.38 -8.40
C SER A 192 17.74 18.21 -9.54
N SER A 193 17.68 19.09 -10.53
CA SER A 193 18.65 19.16 -11.64
C SER A 193 19.95 19.90 -11.25
N MET A 194 20.04 20.38 -10.02
CA MET A 194 21.25 21.06 -9.51
C MET A 194 22.41 20.06 -9.42
N ILE A 195 23.55 20.41 -9.99
CA ILE A 195 24.76 19.61 -9.99
C ILE A 195 25.64 20.05 -8.81
N PRO A 196 25.85 19.19 -7.80
CA PRO A 196 26.79 19.46 -6.71
C PRO A 196 28.23 19.58 -7.21
N THR A 197 29.02 20.35 -6.50
CA THR A 197 30.47 20.46 -6.70
C THR A 197 31.21 20.18 -5.42
N ILE A 198 32.46 19.70 -5.51
CA ILE A 198 33.32 19.44 -4.36
C ILE A 198 34.71 20.05 -4.57
N THR A 199 35.26 20.66 -3.54
CA THR A 199 36.68 21.05 -3.46
C THR A 199 37.37 20.11 -2.48
N LEU A 200 38.26 19.26 -3.00
CA LEU A 200 38.98 18.28 -2.18
C LEU A 200 40.02 18.91 -1.30
N ASN A 201 40.21 18.34 -0.09
CA ASN A 201 41.31 18.72 0.82
C ASN A 201 42.67 18.29 0.26
N GLU A 202 42.71 17.30 -0.63
CA GLU A 202 43.94 16.81 -1.27
C GLU A 202 44.29 17.70 -2.47
N ALA A 203 45.41 18.41 -2.33
CA ALA A 203 45.86 19.36 -3.36
C ALA A 203 46.11 18.65 -4.71
N GLY A 204 45.64 19.25 -5.79
CA GLY A 204 45.84 18.76 -7.15
C GLY A 204 44.90 17.62 -7.59
N LYS A 205 44.08 17.10 -6.70
CA LYS A 205 43.02 16.16 -7.10
C LYS A 205 41.70 16.87 -7.33
N LYS A 206 40.96 16.37 -8.31
CA LYS A 206 39.59 16.79 -8.60
C LYS A 206 38.66 15.63 -8.50
N ALA A 207 37.41 15.91 -8.17
CA ALA A 207 36.30 14.98 -8.23
C ALA A 207 35.06 15.69 -8.74
N VAL A 208 34.23 14.92 -9.40
CA VAL A 208 32.97 15.36 -9.99
C VAL A 208 31.81 14.56 -9.41
N PHE A 209 30.62 15.14 -9.46
CA PHE A 209 29.38 14.49 -9.04
C PHE A 209 28.96 13.45 -10.07
N ILE A 210 28.68 12.22 -9.61
CA ILE A 210 28.20 11.12 -10.44
C ILE A 210 26.66 11.04 -10.39
N GLY A 211 26.10 11.18 -9.18
CA GLY A 211 24.67 11.03 -8.96
C GLY A 211 24.31 10.89 -7.47
N TRP A 212 23.10 10.49 -7.20
CA TRP A 212 22.53 10.35 -5.87
C TRP A 212 22.30 8.87 -5.53
N THR A 213 22.47 8.48 -4.28
CA THR A 213 22.13 7.13 -3.77
C THR A 213 21.33 7.25 -2.47
N GLU A 214 20.53 6.23 -2.16
CA GLU A 214 19.80 6.16 -0.87
C GLU A 214 20.72 5.82 0.31
N THR A 215 21.85 5.19 0.04
CA THR A 215 22.83 4.82 1.07
C THR A 215 24.10 5.62 0.89
N ALA A 216 24.61 6.20 1.98
CA ALA A 216 25.88 6.93 1.95
C ALA A 216 27.04 6.02 1.50
N VAL A 217 27.88 6.53 0.59
CA VAL A 217 29.07 5.84 0.10
C VAL A 217 30.30 6.39 0.79
N ASP A 218 31.13 5.52 1.38
CA ASP A 218 32.33 5.91 2.13
C ASP A 218 33.62 5.90 1.25
N LYS A 219 33.50 6.37 0.01
CA LYS A 219 34.64 6.55 -0.90
C LYS A 219 34.34 7.52 -2.03
N ILE A 220 35.43 8.05 -2.66
CA ILE A 220 35.38 8.66 -3.98
C ILE A 220 35.80 7.58 -4.99
N TYR A 221 34.98 7.34 -6.01
CA TYR A 221 35.24 6.31 -7.02
C TYR A 221 36.41 6.72 -7.94
N GLY A 222 37.34 5.80 -8.13
CA GLY A 222 38.46 5.95 -9.07
C GLY A 222 38.34 5.03 -10.27
N VAL A 223 39.27 5.13 -11.20
CA VAL A 223 39.28 4.37 -12.47
C VAL A 223 39.24 2.85 -12.30
N GLU A 224 39.75 2.29 -11.19
CA GLU A 224 39.74 0.86 -10.92
C GLU A 224 38.50 0.39 -10.17
N ASP A 225 37.65 1.30 -9.74
CA ASP A 225 36.41 0.96 -9.05
C ASP A 225 35.32 0.50 -10.02
N THR A 226 34.31 -0.14 -9.49
CA THR A 226 33.07 -0.49 -10.20
C THR A 226 31.92 0.17 -9.49
N LEU A 227 31.13 0.94 -10.21
CA LEU A 227 29.91 1.55 -9.72
C LEU A 227 28.73 0.82 -10.37
N ASP A 228 27.78 0.36 -9.56
CA ASP A 228 26.54 -0.19 -10.08
C ASP A 228 25.62 0.97 -10.50
N PRO A 229 25.37 1.14 -11.79
CA PRO A 229 24.57 2.26 -12.29
C PRO A 229 23.10 2.16 -11.86
N SER A 230 22.60 0.97 -11.49
CA SER A 230 21.22 0.78 -11.03
C SER A 230 20.96 1.37 -9.63
N MET A 231 22.01 1.65 -8.88
CA MET A 231 21.93 2.23 -7.54
C MET A 231 22.10 3.76 -7.53
N VAL A 232 22.31 4.38 -8.70
CA VAL A 232 22.63 5.80 -8.82
C VAL A 232 21.59 6.54 -9.63
N TYR A 233 21.00 7.54 -9.01
CA TYR A 233 20.01 8.43 -9.62
C TYR A 233 20.71 9.70 -10.13
N SER A 234 20.56 10.02 -11.41
CA SER A 234 21.11 11.25 -11.97
C SER A 234 20.37 12.49 -11.48
N ALA A 235 21.03 13.65 -11.45
CA ALA A 235 20.34 14.91 -11.24
C ALA A 235 19.24 15.10 -12.30
N GLY A 236 18.04 15.50 -11.88
CA GLY A 236 16.88 15.68 -12.75
C GLY A 236 16.20 14.37 -13.21
N SER A 237 16.62 13.20 -12.77
CA SER A 237 15.97 11.94 -13.09
C SER A 237 14.68 11.73 -12.30
N GLN A 238 13.85 10.77 -12.75
CA GLN A 238 12.67 10.33 -12.02
C GLN A 238 13.07 9.45 -10.84
N TYR A 239 12.34 9.59 -9.74
CA TYR A 239 12.52 8.85 -8.49
C TYR A 239 11.16 8.60 -7.84
N THR A 240 10.95 7.40 -7.32
CA THR A 240 9.71 7.08 -6.58
C THR A 240 9.93 7.24 -5.08
N ILE A 241 9.19 8.17 -4.46
CA ILE A 241 9.25 8.40 -3.01
C ILE A 241 8.00 7.88 -2.32
N SER A 242 8.19 7.08 -1.26
CA SER A 242 7.11 6.51 -0.43
C SER A 242 7.31 6.74 1.07
N GLN A 243 8.39 7.43 1.44
CA GLN A 243 8.75 7.78 2.81
C GLN A 243 9.72 8.97 2.82
N ASN A 244 9.97 9.56 4.00
CA ASN A 244 11.04 10.54 4.13
C ASN A 244 12.37 9.92 3.71
N THR A 245 13.05 10.57 2.77
CA THR A 245 14.25 10.03 2.13
C THR A 245 15.36 11.06 2.14
N THR A 246 16.58 10.60 2.44
CA THR A 246 17.80 11.37 2.25
C THR A 246 18.63 10.73 1.14
N LEU A 247 18.92 11.49 0.11
CA LEU A 247 19.78 11.08 -0.99
C LEU A 247 21.20 11.62 -0.75
N HIS A 248 22.20 10.76 -0.91
CA HIS A 248 23.61 11.05 -0.67
C HIS A 248 24.36 11.21 -1.99
N ALA A 249 25.16 12.26 -2.12
CA ALA A 249 25.99 12.47 -3.30
C ALA A 249 27.06 11.38 -3.44
N VAL A 250 27.23 10.92 -4.69
CA VAL A 250 28.31 10.02 -5.10
C VAL A 250 29.34 10.82 -5.88
N TRP A 251 30.60 10.68 -5.52
CA TRP A 251 31.72 11.39 -6.11
C TRP A 251 32.67 10.44 -6.82
N GLY A 252 33.19 10.86 -7.97
CA GLY A 252 34.26 10.17 -8.68
C GLY A 252 35.43 11.10 -8.96
N TYR A 253 36.67 10.56 -8.97
CA TYR A 253 37.83 11.31 -9.40
C TYR A 253 37.72 11.66 -10.87
N ASP A 254 38.25 12.81 -11.23
CA ASP A 254 38.41 13.36 -12.59
C ASP A 254 39.89 13.75 -12.72
N THR A 255 40.73 12.79 -13.14
CA THR A 255 42.18 12.95 -13.09
C THR A 255 42.72 13.66 -14.34
N ASP A 256 42.04 13.59 -15.47
CA ASP A 256 42.39 14.25 -16.71
C ASP A 256 41.70 15.59 -16.91
N ASN A 257 40.78 15.96 -16.01
CA ASN A 257 40.02 17.21 -15.99
C ASN A 257 39.12 17.44 -17.18
N ASP A 258 38.50 16.39 -17.69
CA ASP A 258 37.55 16.46 -18.79
C ASP A 258 36.08 16.69 -18.32
N GLY A 259 35.83 16.63 -17.01
CA GLY A 259 34.53 16.82 -16.37
C GLY A 259 33.73 15.53 -16.23
N THR A 260 34.30 14.38 -16.58
CA THR A 260 33.71 13.06 -16.41
C THR A 260 34.41 12.32 -15.27
N ALA A 261 33.69 11.53 -14.50
CA ALA A 261 34.32 10.69 -13.48
C ALA A 261 35.08 9.52 -14.13
N ASP A 262 36.34 9.32 -13.77
CA ASP A 262 37.21 8.26 -14.32
C ASP A 262 36.57 6.86 -14.26
N VAL A 263 35.73 6.59 -13.27
CA VAL A 263 34.99 5.33 -13.12
C VAL A 263 33.97 5.08 -14.25
N ASN A 264 33.48 6.14 -14.87
CA ASN A 264 32.49 6.09 -15.96
C ASN A 264 33.15 6.04 -17.36
N GLU A 265 34.47 6.13 -17.41
CA GLU A 265 35.20 6.13 -18.67
C GLU A 265 35.49 4.71 -19.20
N THR A 266 35.60 4.62 -20.53
CA THR A 266 35.95 3.35 -21.15
C THR A 266 37.44 3.10 -21.06
N LYS A 267 37.85 2.08 -20.30
CA LYS A 267 39.27 1.66 -20.22
C LYS A 267 39.80 1.24 -21.58
N ARG A 268 40.93 1.79 -22.00
CA ARG A 268 41.67 1.42 -23.20
C ARG A 268 43.01 0.79 -22.81
N THR A 269 43.27 -0.39 -23.32
CA THR A 269 44.54 -1.09 -23.12
C THR A 269 45.49 -0.76 -24.26
N VAL A 270 46.69 -0.24 -23.94
CA VAL A 270 47.77 -0.05 -24.88
C VAL A 270 48.76 -1.21 -24.67
N THR A 271 48.95 -2.03 -25.71
CA THR A 271 49.94 -3.11 -25.70
C THR A 271 51.17 -2.67 -26.44
N TYR A 272 52.33 -2.67 -25.79
CA TYR A 272 53.62 -2.38 -26.42
C TYR A 272 54.26 -3.70 -26.82
N ASN A 273 54.57 -3.86 -28.12
CA ASN A 273 55.41 -4.97 -28.61
C ASN A 273 56.87 -4.48 -28.67
N ALA A 274 57.73 -5.16 -27.93
CA ALA A 274 59.20 -4.98 -28.09
C ALA A 274 59.65 -5.83 -29.31
N ASN A 275 60.00 -5.15 -30.42
CA ASN A 275 60.64 -5.83 -31.56
C ASN A 275 62.10 -6.18 -31.21
#